data_347ecef02cb4862dc3bcc9ee9d4eb267
#
_entry.id   347ecef02cb4862dc3bcc9ee9d4eb267
#
_cell.length_a   1.000
_cell.length_b   1.000
_cell.length_c   1.000
_cell.angle_alpha   90.00
_cell.angle_beta   90.00
_cell.angle_gamma   90.00
#
_symmetry.space_group_name_H-M   'P 1'
#
loop_
_entity.id
_entity.type
_entity.pdbx_description
1 polymer ?
#
loop_
_entity_poly.entity_id
_entity_poly.type
_entity_poly.pdbx_seq_one_letter_code
_entity_poly.pdbx_strand_id
1 'polypeptide(L)'
;SGDVCPIGFADALARLEGKPVCIRINSNGGNVFAAHAIANQIKSYSGDTTVMIDGLAASAATIIAMAGKKILMPVNAMMMIHDPMVCLAEPANAEQLGKLIEMLKPVKASIVAAYKERCKLSEKELETMMKNSTWLTAEECLANGFCDQIQGKVEPVLDGNVLVVNHVRHQLSQGDADLIKNKIHKKEDKTMNENLVNAVNTILSAIGIRAGE
;
A
#
# COMPACT_ATOMS: atom_id res chain seq x y z
N SER A 1 -2.38 -24.44 -0.09
CA SER A 1 -1.87 -23.22 0.52
C SER A 1 -0.88 -22.59 -0.44
N GLY A 2 -1.04 -21.32 -0.73
CA GLY A 2 -0.18 -20.62 -1.67
C GLY A 2 0.99 -19.94 -0.97
N ASP A 3 1.82 -20.68 -0.22
CA ASP A 3 2.99 -20.09 0.43
C ASP A 3 4.03 -19.69 -0.62
N VAL A 4 4.44 -18.45 -0.60
CA VAL A 4 5.49 -17.91 -1.47
C VAL A 4 6.83 -18.07 -0.77
N CYS A 5 7.75 -18.82 -1.40
CA CYS A 5 9.12 -18.95 -0.91
C CYS A 5 10.08 -18.02 -1.67
N PRO A 6 11.20 -17.57 -1.05
CA PRO A 6 12.15 -16.66 -1.68
C PRO A 6 12.75 -17.19 -2.99
N ILE A 7 12.99 -18.51 -3.09
CA ILE A 7 13.58 -19.14 -4.29
C ILE A 7 12.60 -19.05 -5.46
N GLY A 8 11.35 -19.47 -5.26
CA GLY A 8 10.33 -19.40 -6.30
C GLY A 8 10.02 -17.97 -6.75
N PHE A 9 10.12 -17.01 -5.83
CA PHE A 9 9.96 -15.59 -6.15
C PHE A 9 11.13 -15.07 -6.99
N ALA A 10 12.38 -15.44 -6.67
CA ALA A 10 13.56 -15.10 -7.46
C ALA A 10 13.46 -15.64 -8.89
N ASP A 11 13.06 -16.91 -9.04
CA ASP A 11 12.87 -17.55 -10.34
C ASP A 11 11.79 -16.83 -11.18
N ALA A 12 10.71 -16.40 -10.52
CA ALA A 12 9.64 -15.64 -11.20
C ALA A 12 10.14 -14.27 -11.68
N LEU A 13 10.90 -13.53 -10.87
CA LEU A 13 11.50 -12.26 -11.26
C LEU A 13 12.53 -12.41 -12.39
N ALA A 14 13.37 -13.44 -12.34
CA ALA A 14 14.38 -13.69 -13.36
C ALA A 14 13.76 -13.87 -14.75
N ARG A 15 12.61 -14.54 -14.85
CA ARG A 15 11.87 -14.75 -16.11
C ARG A 15 11.30 -13.46 -16.72
N LEU A 16 11.21 -12.39 -15.95
CA LEU A 16 10.68 -11.11 -16.42
C LEU A 16 11.76 -10.24 -17.11
N GLU A 17 13.03 -10.62 -17.03
CA GLU A 17 14.14 -10.00 -17.77
C GLU A 17 14.19 -8.47 -17.64
N GLY A 18 13.90 -7.94 -16.47
CA GLY A 18 13.88 -6.50 -16.21
C GLY A 18 12.63 -5.74 -16.70
N LYS A 19 11.61 -6.43 -17.20
CA LYS A 19 10.33 -5.79 -17.57
C LYS A 19 9.61 -5.25 -16.33
N PRO A 20 8.81 -4.18 -16.45
CA PRO A 20 8.00 -3.68 -15.33
C PRO A 20 7.12 -4.78 -14.73
N VAL A 21 7.06 -4.85 -13.41
CA VAL A 21 6.30 -5.88 -12.68
C VAL A 21 5.35 -5.25 -11.67
N CYS A 22 4.15 -5.81 -11.56
CA CYS A 22 3.22 -5.50 -10.48
C CYS A 22 3.14 -6.72 -9.54
N ILE A 23 3.57 -6.51 -8.29
CA ILE A 23 3.56 -7.50 -7.21
C ILE A 23 2.29 -7.29 -6.41
N ARG A 24 1.37 -8.25 -6.45
CA ARG A 24 0.10 -8.17 -5.75
C ARG A 24 0.18 -8.88 -4.42
N ILE A 25 -0.23 -8.19 -3.34
CA ILE A 25 -0.16 -8.70 -1.97
C ILE A 25 -1.57 -8.79 -1.38
N ASN A 26 -1.93 -9.97 -0.91
CA ASN A 26 -3.06 -10.23 -0.02
C ASN A 26 -2.61 -11.32 0.96
N SER A 27 -2.06 -10.92 2.11
CA SER A 27 -1.35 -11.84 3.00
C SER A 27 -1.39 -11.40 4.46
N ASN A 28 -1.54 -12.38 5.35
CA ASN A 28 -1.41 -12.21 6.80
C ASN A 28 0.06 -12.13 7.27
N GLY A 29 1.03 -12.30 6.39
CA GLY A 29 2.45 -12.34 6.72
C GLY A 29 2.97 -13.76 6.89
N GLY A 30 4.00 -13.92 7.72
CA GLY A 30 4.67 -15.21 7.95
C GLY A 30 6.11 -15.04 8.44
N ASN A 31 7.05 -15.74 7.83
CA ASN A 31 8.45 -15.71 8.23
C ASN A 31 9.14 -14.40 7.85
N VAL A 32 9.68 -13.69 8.86
CA VAL A 32 10.34 -12.37 8.67
C VAL A 32 11.59 -12.48 7.78
N PHE A 33 12.39 -13.53 7.93
CA PHE A 33 13.61 -13.69 7.13
C PHE A 33 13.30 -13.98 5.65
N ALA A 34 12.27 -14.78 5.39
CA ALA A 34 11.77 -14.99 4.03
C ALA A 34 11.26 -13.68 3.42
N ALA A 35 10.54 -12.86 4.20
CA ALA A 35 10.06 -11.57 3.75
C ALA A 35 11.21 -10.59 3.42
N HIS A 36 12.24 -10.52 4.25
CA HIS A 36 13.45 -9.73 3.96
C HIS A 36 14.18 -10.22 2.69
N ALA A 37 14.29 -11.54 2.50
CA ALA A 37 14.89 -12.10 1.30
C ALA A 37 14.12 -11.67 0.03
N ILE A 38 12.79 -11.78 0.04
CA ILE A 38 11.93 -11.34 -1.07
C ILE A 38 12.03 -9.80 -1.25
N ALA A 39 12.00 -9.03 -0.18
CA ALA A 39 12.15 -7.59 -0.24
C ALA A 39 13.48 -7.17 -0.89
N ASN A 40 14.58 -7.82 -0.55
CA ASN A 40 15.88 -7.56 -1.16
C ASN A 40 15.92 -7.94 -2.65
N GLN A 41 15.23 -9.00 -3.05
CA GLN A 41 15.08 -9.37 -4.47
C GLN A 41 14.31 -8.31 -5.24
N ILE A 42 13.23 -7.76 -4.67
CA ILE A 42 12.46 -6.67 -5.28
C ILE A 42 13.34 -5.42 -5.43
N LYS A 43 14.10 -5.04 -4.40
CA LYS A 43 14.98 -3.87 -4.42
C LYS A 43 16.12 -4.00 -5.43
N SER A 44 16.67 -5.20 -5.61
CA SER A 44 17.75 -5.49 -6.57
C SER A 44 17.26 -5.72 -8.00
N TYR A 45 15.95 -5.81 -8.22
CA TYR A 45 15.39 -6.04 -9.55
C TYR A 45 15.60 -4.81 -10.44
N SER A 46 16.10 -5.04 -11.67
CA SER A 46 16.47 -3.97 -12.61
C SER A 46 15.27 -3.23 -13.20
N GLY A 47 14.10 -3.89 -13.31
CA GLY A 47 12.88 -3.30 -13.83
C GLY A 47 12.14 -2.43 -12.81
N ASP A 48 11.08 -1.78 -13.26
CA ASP A 48 10.19 -1.04 -12.38
C ASP A 48 9.29 -1.99 -11.59
N THR A 49 9.20 -1.75 -10.28
CA THR A 49 8.39 -2.56 -9.38
C THR A 49 7.26 -1.74 -8.79
N THR A 50 6.02 -2.17 -9.05
CA THR A 50 4.83 -1.64 -8.38
C THR A 50 4.30 -2.71 -7.45
N VAL A 51 4.06 -2.36 -6.19
CA VAL A 51 3.33 -3.21 -5.26
C VAL A 51 1.89 -2.75 -5.18
N MET A 52 0.96 -3.70 -5.26
CA MET A 52 -0.47 -3.49 -5.10
C MET A 52 -0.96 -4.29 -3.90
N ILE A 53 -1.55 -3.62 -2.91
CA ILE A 53 -2.20 -4.29 -1.78
C ILE A 53 -3.65 -4.60 -2.18
N ASP A 54 -3.97 -5.87 -2.42
CA ASP A 54 -5.32 -6.23 -2.90
C ASP A 54 -6.40 -6.08 -1.84
N GLY A 55 -6.09 -6.42 -0.59
CA GLY A 55 -6.99 -6.30 0.55
C GLY A 55 -6.24 -6.15 1.86
N LEU A 56 -5.19 -6.95 2.06
CA LEU A 56 -4.42 -6.95 3.29
C LEU A 56 -2.93 -7.17 3.04
N ALA A 57 -2.09 -6.36 3.68
CA ALA A 57 -0.70 -6.67 3.93
C ALA A 57 -0.45 -6.59 5.44
N ALA A 58 -0.34 -7.73 6.12
CA ALA A 58 -0.11 -7.78 7.56
C ALA A 58 1.26 -8.37 7.90
N SER A 59 1.83 -7.94 9.03
CA SER A 59 3.06 -8.50 9.59
C SER A 59 4.21 -8.52 8.56
N ALA A 60 4.87 -9.65 8.35
CA ALA A 60 5.99 -9.82 7.42
C ALA A 60 5.64 -9.43 5.95
N ALA A 61 4.36 -9.46 5.54
CA ALA A 61 3.94 -9.02 4.21
C ALA A 61 4.13 -7.51 4.00
N THR A 62 4.10 -6.71 5.06
CA THR A 62 4.38 -5.27 4.98
C THR A 62 5.84 -4.99 4.62
N ILE A 63 6.79 -5.82 5.06
CA ILE A 63 8.22 -5.72 4.71
C ILE A 63 8.39 -5.89 3.20
N ILE A 64 7.68 -6.85 2.60
CA ILE A 64 7.67 -7.07 1.16
C ILE A 64 7.06 -5.86 0.44
N ALA A 65 5.94 -5.34 0.96
CA ALA A 65 5.27 -4.17 0.40
C ALA A 65 6.20 -2.95 0.34
N MET A 66 6.97 -2.69 1.41
CA MET A 66 7.88 -1.55 1.51
C MET A 66 9.05 -1.61 0.51
N ALA A 67 9.30 -2.74 -0.13
CA ALA A 67 10.38 -2.90 -1.10
C ALA A 67 10.02 -2.43 -2.52
N GLY A 68 8.75 -2.21 -2.83
CA GLY A 68 8.32 -1.74 -4.15
C GLY A 68 8.76 -0.29 -4.42
N LYS A 69 9.15 0.03 -5.65
CA LYS A 69 9.42 1.42 -6.05
C LYS A 69 8.16 2.29 -5.94
N LYS A 70 7.00 1.72 -6.21
CA LYS A 70 5.68 2.33 -6.03
C LYS A 70 4.76 1.38 -5.30
N ILE A 71 4.01 1.90 -4.31
CA ILE A 71 3.05 1.12 -3.51
C ILE A 71 1.66 1.71 -3.70
N LEU A 72 0.75 0.92 -4.23
CA LEU A 72 -0.64 1.27 -4.48
C LEU A 72 -1.54 0.51 -3.52
N MET A 73 -2.57 1.18 -3.02
CA MET A 73 -3.48 0.61 -2.04
C MET A 73 -4.92 1.03 -2.33
N PRO A 74 -5.86 0.12 -2.56
CA PRO A 74 -7.28 0.45 -2.64
C PRO A 74 -7.78 1.07 -1.33
N VAL A 75 -8.82 1.91 -1.41
CA VAL A 75 -9.39 2.62 -0.24
C VAL A 75 -9.85 1.66 0.86
N ASN A 76 -10.28 0.45 0.52
CA ASN A 76 -10.76 -0.58 1.43
C ASN A 76 -9.70 -1.58 1.87
N ALA A 77 -8.45 -1.45 1.41
CA ALA A 77 -7.35 -2.29 1.85
C ALA A 77 -6.76 -1.80 3.16
N MET A 78 -6.09 -2.69 3.87
CA MET A 78 -5.46 -2.41 5.16
C MET A 78 -4.04 -2.93 5.23
N MET A 79 -3.23 -2.30 6.06
CA MET A 79 -1.97 -2.85 6.53
C MET A 79 -2.02 -3.08 8.05
N MET A 80 -1.24 -4.04 8.55
CA MET A 80 -1.05 -4.26 9.98
C MET A 80 0.41 -4.49 10.31
N ILE A 81 0.90 -3.75 11.29
CA ILE A 81 2.27 -3.89 11.81
C ILE A 81 2.24 -4.28 13.28
N HIS A 82 3.10 -5.20 13.66
CA HIS A 82 3.25 -5.64 15.04
C HIS A 82 4.69 -6.09 15.36
N ASP A 83 4.98 -6.28 16.64
CA ASP A 83 6.26 -6.82 17.09
C ASP A 83 6.47 -8.26 16.59
N PRO A 84 7.71 -8.66 16.27
CA PRO A 84 7.99 -10.04 15.88
C PRO A 84 7.64 -11.00 17.02
N MET A 85 7.12 -12.15 16.65
CA MET A 85 6.68 -13.20 17.58
C MET A 85 7.38 -14.52 17.30
N VAL A 86 7.50 -15.34 18.33
CA VAL A 86 7.95 -16.74 18.26
C VAL A 86 6.82 -17.64 18.74
N CYS A 87 6.47 -18.64 17.93
CA CYS A 87 5.60 -19.73 18.36
C CYS A 87 6.46 -20.83 18.95
N LEU A 88 6.17 -21.24 20.19
CA LEU A 88 6.86 -22.34 20.83
C LEU A 88 6.09 -23.64 20.56
N ALA A 89 6.75 -24.59 19.94
CA ALA A 89 6.19 -25.94 19.73
C ALA A 89 6.37 -26.84 20.96
N GLU A 90 7.40 -26.56 21.79
CA GLU A 90 7.79 -27.34 22.95
C GLU A 90 7.88 -26.43 24.19
N PRO A 91 7.73 -27.02 25.41
CA PRO A 91 7.95 -26.28 26.65
C PRO A 91 9.37 -25.70 26.71
N ALA A 92 9.49 -24.44 27.18
CA ALA A 92 10.76 -23.75 27.32
C ALA A 92 10.99 -23.32 28.78
N ASN A 93 12.22 -23.45 29.25
CA ASN A 93 12.63 -22.95 30.56
C ASN A 93 13.00 -21.45 30.50
N ALA A 94 13.23 -20.85 31.67
CA ALA A 94 13.52 -19.40 31.77
C ALA A 94 14.75 -18.98 30.97
N GLU A 95 15.81 -19.79 30.93
CA GLU A 95 17.01 -19.51 30.14
C GLU A 95 16.72 -19.48 28.62
N GLN A 96 15.97 -20.48 28.14
CA GLN A 96 15.56 -20.60 26.75
C GLN A 96 14.68 -19.41 26.34
N LEU A 97 13.71 -19.03 27.19
CA LEU A 97 12.88 -17.85 26.97
C LEU A 97 13.70 -16.58 26.93
N GLY A 98 14.69 -16.43 27.82
CA GLY A 98 15.61 -15.30 27.81
C GLY A 98 16.38 -15.17 26.49
N LYS A 99 16.91 -16.29 25.96
CA LYS A 99 17.60 -16.31 24.66
C LYS A 99 16.70 -15.91 23.50
N LEU A 100 15.43 -16.36 23.52
CA LEU A 100 14.44 -15.97 22.50
C LEU A 100 14.12 -14.49 22.55
N ILE A 101 13.98 -13.91 23.74
CA ILE A 101 13.76 -12.46 23.90
C ILE A 101 14.93 -11.68 23.31
N GLU A 102 16.18 -12.07 23.62
CA GLU A 102 17.35 -11.38 23.05
C GLU A 102 17.43 -11.51 21.52
N MET A 103 17.03 -12.66 20.96
CA MET A 103 16.97 -12.87 19.51
C MET A 103 15.92 -11.99 18.84
N LEU A 104 14.77 -11.71 19.47
CA LEU A 104 13.71 -10.90 18.90
C LEU A 104 14.09 -9.41 18.78
N LYS A 105 15.02 -8.92 19.60
CA LYS A 105 15.47 -7.51 19.56
C LYS A 105 16.07 -7.12 18.20
N PRO A 106 17.12 -7.80 17.68
CA PRO A 106 17.66 -7.48 16.35
C PRO A 106 16.65 -7.76 15.22
N VAL A 107 15.76 -8.73 15.37
CA VAL A 107 14.68 -8.97 14.39
C VAL A 107 13.75 -7.76 14.35
N LYS A 108 13.32 -7.23 15.49
CA LYS A 108 12.52 -6.00 15.57
C LYS A 108 13.25 -4.82 14.91
N ALA A 109 14.53 -4.63 15.21
CA ALA A 109 15.33 -3.56 14.63
C ALA A 109 15.40 -3.67 13.09
N SER A 110 15.53 -4.86 12.53
CA SER A 110 15.52 -5.08 11.08
C SER A 110 14.19 -4.72 10.42
N ILE A 111 13.07 -4.98 11.09
CA ILE A 111 11.73 -4.61 10.61
C ILE A 111 11.58 -3.07 10.63
N VAL A 112 11.96 -2.43 11.74
CA VAL A 112 11.92 -0.96 11.86
C VAL A 112 12.78 -0.32 10.77
N ALA A 113 13.98 -0.84 10.51
CA ALA A 113 14.85 -0.36 9.44
C ALA A 113 14.17 -0.43 8.06
N ALA A 114 13.49 -1.54 7.75
CA ALA A 114 12.74 -1.69 6.50
C ALA A 114 11.62 -0.63 6.36
N TYR A 115 10.91 -0.32 7.44
CA TYR A 115 9.89 0.74 7.40
C TYR A 115 10.50 2.13 7.27
N LYS A 116 11.61 2.40 7.95
CA LYS A 116 12.31 3.69 7.92
C LYS A 116 12.81 4.11 6.55
N GLU A 117 13.00 3.19 5.62
CA GLU A 117 13.39 3.52 4.25
C GLU A 117 12.35 4.40 3.53
N ARG A 118 11.08 4.33 3.95
CA ARG A 118 9.96 5.02 3.28
C ARG A 118 9.09 5.83 4.23
N CYS A 119 8.84 5.30 5.45
CA CYS A 119 7.94 5.95 6.40
C CYS A 119 8.48 7.27 6.92
N LYS A 120 7.57 8.23 7.11
CA LYS A 120 7.85 9.55 7.68
C LYS A 120 7.98 9.53 9.20
N LEU A 121 7.61 8.41 9.83
CA LEU A 121 7.58 8.22 11.28
C LEU A 121 9.00 8.03 11.86
N SER A 122 9.21 8.45 13.08
CA SER A 122 10.42 8.14 13.85
C SER A 122 10.47 6.66 14.24
N GLU A 123 11.66 6.14 14.59
CA GLU A 123 11.80 4.76 15.08
C GLU A 123 10.93 4.50 16.30
N LYS A 124 10.88 5.46 17.25
CA LYS A 124 10.06 5.36 18.47
C LYS A 124 8.55 5.27 18.17
N GLU A 125 8.07 6.02 17.17
CA GLU A 125 6.67 5.93 16.74
C GLU A 125 6.38 4.56 16.11
N LEU A 126 7.26 4.09 15.21
CA LEU A 126 7.15 2.76 14.60
C LEU A 126 7.15 1.65 15.66
N GLU A 127 8.09 1.70 16.61
CA GLU A 127 8.16 0.73 17.70
C GLU A 127 6.89 0.74 18.57
N THR A 128 6.33 1.93 18.83
CA THR A 128 5.08 2.07 19.58
C THR A 128 3.91 1.48 18.81
N MET A 129 3.82 1.74 17.51
CA MET A 129 2.78 1.17 16.66
C MET A 129 2.89 -0.36 16.56
N MET A 130 4.11 -0.89 16.41
CA MET A 130 4.35 -2.33 16.38
C MET A 130 3.95 -2.99 17.69
N LYS A 131 4.36 -2.42 18.83
CA LYS A 131 3.99 -2.91 20.18
C LYS A 131 2.47 -2.98 20.36
N ASN A 132 1.72 -2.05 19.77
CA ASN A 132 0.27 -1.98 19.87
C ASN A 132 -0.47 -2.81 18.80
N SER A 133 0.25 -3.54 17.94
CA SER A 133 -0.35 -4.29 16.82
C SER A 133 -1.28 -3.40 16.00
N THR A 134 -0.71 -2.33 15.41
CA THR A 134 -1.49 -1.27 14.76
C THR A 134 -2.00 -1.68 13.40
N TRP A 135 -3.30 -1.54 13.21
CA TRP A 135 -3.97 -1.64 11.91
C TRP A 135 -4.06 -0.26 11.27
N LEU A 136 -3.77 -0.17 9.99
CA LEU A 136 -3.70 1.06 9.22
C LEU A 136 -4.68 1.00 8.05
N THR A 137 -5.53 2.00 7.94
CA THR A 137 -6.34 2.25 6.75
C THR A 137 -5.47 2.74 5.58
N ALA A 138 -6.01 2.79 4.38
CA ALA A 138 -5.30 3.32 3.21
C ALA A 138 -4.87 4.79 3.42
N GLU A 139 -5.72 5.61 4.04
CA GLU A 139 -5.43 7.01 4.36
C GLU A 139 -4.28 7.15 5.36
N GLU A 140 -4.28 6.34 6.42
CA GLU A 140 -3.20 6.32 7.41
C GLU A 140 -1.90 5.81 6.80
N CYS A 141 -1.97 4.82 5.90
CA CYS A 141 -0.82 4.34 5.14
C CYS A 141 -0.22 5.45 4.28
N LEU A 142 -1.04 6.20 3.54
CA LEU A 142 -0.59 7.32 2.70
C LEU A 142 0.01 8.45 3.55
N ALA A 143 -0.64 8.82 4.64
CA ALA A 143 -0.17 9.88 5.54
C ALA A 143 1.20 9.57 6.14
N ASN A 144 1.42 8.31 6.53
CA ASN A 144 2.63 7.85 7.21
C ASN A 144 3.73 7.33 6.25
N GLY A 145 3.46 7.23 4.94
CA GLY A 145 4.43 6.80 3.94
C GLY A 145 4.53 5.28 3.76
N PHE A 146 3.52 4.51 4.21
CA PHE A 146 3.40 3.08 3.94
C PHE A 146 2.88 2.78 2.53
N CYS A 147 2.21 3.74 1.88
CA CYS A 147 1.88 3.66 0.46
C CYS A 147 2.08 5.03 -0.21
N ASP A 148 2.13 5.04 -1.54
CA ASP A 148 2.35 6.24 -2.34
C ASP A 148 1.06 6.79 -2.93
N GLN A 149 0.04 5.93 -3.13
CA GLN A 149 -1.20 6.32 -3.76
C GLN A 149 -2.35 5.42 -3.33
N ILE A 150 -3.49 6.03 -3.02
CA ILE A 150 -4.75 5.30 -2.81
C ILE A 150 -5.44 5.15 -4.17
N GLN A 151 -5.77 3.91 -4.53
CA GLN A 151 -6.62 3.61 -5.68
C GLN A 151 -8.09 3.65 -5.27
N GLY A 152 -8.96 4.09 -6.23
CA GLY A 152 -10.38 4.25 -5.97
C GLY A 152 -10.77 5.64 -5.44
N LYS A 153 -9.81 6.54 -5.16
CA LYS A 153 -10.13 7.97 -5.19
C LYS A 153 -10.32 8.35 -6.65
N VAL A 154 -11.56 8.69 -6.98
CA VAL A 154 -11.91 9.21 -8.29
C VAL A 154 -11.15 10.51 -8.50
N GLU A 155 -10.07 10.48 -9.29
CA GLU A 155 -9.51 11.69 -9.86
C GLU A 155 -10.11 11.83 -11.27
N PRO A 156 -11.13 12.67 -11.43
CA PRO A 156 -11.72 12.88 -12.76
C PRO A 156 -10.71 13.59 -13.66
N VAL A 157 -10.50 13.04 -14.86
CA VAL A 157 -9.71 13.67 -15.91
C VAL A 157 -10.67 14.19 -16.97
N LEU A 158 -10.61 15.51 -17.25
CA LEU A 158 -11.36 16.10 -18.33
C LEU A 158 -10.45 16.28 -19.55
N ASP A 159 -10.79 15.59 -20.64
CA ASP A 159 -10.14 15.68 -21.96
C ASP A 159 -11.15 16.24 -22.96
N GLY A 160 -11.04 17.54 -23.23
CA GLY A 160 -12.07 18.26 -24.01
C GLY A 160 -13.44 18.18 -23.32
N ASN A 161 -14.43 17.57 -23.97
CA ASN A 161 -15.77 17.35 -23.45
C ASN A 161 -15.96 15.89 -22.94
N VAL A 162 -14.89 15.15 -22.77
CA VAL A 162 -14.93 13.78 -22.23
C VAL A 162 -14.42 13.79 -20.81
N LEU A 163 -15.27 13.49 -19.85
CA LEU A 163 -14.90 13.23 -18.47
C LEU A 163 -14.57 11.76 -18.31
N VAL A 164 -13.36 11.46 -17.83
CA VAL A 164 -12.93 10.09 -17.50
C VAL A 164 -12.95 9.93 -16.00
N VAL A 165 -13.77 9.00 -15.51
CA VAL A 165 -13.91 8.67 -14.08
C VAL A 165 -13.81 7.17 -13.94
N ASN A 166 -12.90 6.66 -13.12
CA ASN A 166 -12.66 5.21 -12.94
C ASN A 166 -12.50 4.45 -14.26
N HIS A 167 -11.76 5.03 -15.22
CA HIS A 167 -11.56 4.48 -16.58
C HIS A 167 -12.83 4.46 -17.47
N VAL A 168 -13.97 4.92 -16.98
CA VAL A 168 -15.19 5.08 -17.77
C VAL A 168 -15.21 6.48 -18.40
N ARG A 169 -15.48 6.54 -19.71
CA ARG A 169 -15.55 7.79 -20.46
C ARG A 169 -16.99 8.26 -20.55
N HIS A 170 -17.24 9.49 -20.08
CA HIS A 170 -18.56 10.14 -20.13
C HIS A 170 -18.50 11.33 -21.07
N GLN A 171 -19.32 11.32 -22.12
CA GLN A 171 -19.46 12.47 -23.02
C GLN A 171 -20.29 13.54 -22.32
N LEU A 172 -19.76 14.75 -22.20
CA LEU A 172 -20.43 15.89 -21.59
C LEU A 172 -20.94 16.89 -22.63
N SER A 173 -21.93 17.68 -22.24
CA SER A 173 -22.24 18.92 -22.97
C SER A 173 -21.10 19.94 -22.81
N GLN A 174 -20.99 20.90 -23.73
CA GLN A 174 -19.97 21.95 -23.64
C GLN A 174 -20.08 22.73 -22.32
N GLY A 175 -21.31 23.05 -21.88
CA GLY A 175 -21.53 23.79 -20.64
C GLY A 175 -21.07 23.04 -19.39
N ASP A 176 -21.31 21.71 -19.32
CA ASP A 176 -20.87 20.87 -18.20
C ASP A 176 -19.34 20.73 -18.18
N ALA A 177 -18.72 20.60 -19.36
CA ALA A 177 -17.26 20.51 -19.49
C ALA A 177 -16.59 21.81 -19.00
N ASP A 178 -17.14 22.97 -19.36
CA ASP A 178 -16.63 24.27 -18.92
C ASP A 178 -16.78 24.47 -17.41
N LEU A 179 -17.88 24.02 -16.81
CA LEU A 179 -18.10 24.03 -15.37
C LEU A 179 -17.07 23.18 -14.64
N ILE A 180 -16.80 21.97 -15.14
CA ILE A 180 -15.82 21.06 -14.56
C ILE A 180 -14.40 21.62 -14.73
N LYS A 181 -14.06 22.14 -15.91
CA LYS A 181 -12.75 22.75 -16.18
C LYS A 181 -12.44 23.90 -15.24
N ASN A 182 -13.41 24.79 -14.99
CA ASN A 182 -13.25 25.90 -14.05
C ASN A 182 -13.06 25.44 -12.60
N LYS A 183 -13.61 24.29 -12.22
CA LYS A 183 -13.40 23.69 -10.88
C LYS A 183 -12.07 22.96 -10.75
N ILE A 184 -11.59 22.31 -11.80
CA ILE A 184 -10.28 21.64 -11.82
C ILE A 184 -9.13 22.66 -11.77
N HIS A 185 -9.21 23.78 -12.45
CA HIS A 185 -8.16 24.81 -12.48
C HIS A 185 -8.05 25.66 -11.20
N LYS A 186 -9.06 25.63 -10.31
CA LYS A 186 -8.97 26.28 -8.99
C LYS A 186 -8.21 25.47 -7.93
N LYS A 187 -7.44 24.47 -8.34
CA LYS A 187 -6.79 23.46 -7.48
C LYS A 187 -5.42 23.91 -6.92
N GLU A 188 -5.37 25.01 -6.17
CA GLU A 188 -4.20 25.35 -5.32
C GLU A 188 -4.49 25.31 -3.82
N ASP A 189 -5.70 24.95 -3.36
CA ASP A 189 -6.06 24.93 -1.95
C ASP A 189 -6.49 23.51 -1.49
N LYS A 190 -5.85 23.00 -0.42
CA LYS A 190 -6.03 21.63 0.12
C LYS A 190 -7.45 21.27 0.54
N THR A 191 -8.33 22.24 0.74
CA THR A 191 -9.73 22.07 1.15
C THR A 191 -10.71 21.80 0.00
N MET A 192 -10.26 21.86 -1.26
CA MET A 192 -11.12 21.79 -2.43
C MET A 192 -11.31 20.41 -3.05
N ASN A 193 -10.58 19.38 -2.60
CA ASN A 193 -10.65 18.06 -3.21
C ASN A 193 -11.98 17.32 -2.89
N GLU A 194 -12.52 17.47 -1.68
CA GLU A 194 -13.84 16.91 -1.32
C GLU A 194 -14.99 17.60 -2.03
N ASN A 195 -14.89 18.92 -2.24
CA ASN A 195 -15.89 19.69 -2.95
C ASN A 195 -15.93 19.38 -4.46
N LEU A 196 -14.79 18.98 -5.06
CA LEU A 196 -14.73 18.57 -6.47
C LEU A 196 -15.39 17.21 -6.68
N VAL A 197 -15.10 16.23 -5.81
CA VAL A 197 -15.72 14.89 -5.86
C VAL A 197 -17.24 15.01 -5.68
N ASN A 198 -17.70 15.81 -4.71
CA ASN A 198 -19.12 16.04 -4.48
C ASN A 198 -19.80 16.77 -5.67
N ALA A 199 -19.11 17.71 -6.32
CA ALA A 199 -19.64 18.42 -7.48
C ALA A 199 -19.73 17.49 -8.70
N VAL A 200 -18.74 16.63 -8.94
CA VAL A 200 -18.76 15.62 -10.01
C VAL A 200 -19.87 14.63 -9.77
N ASN A 201 -20.02 14.10 -8.55
CA ASN A 201 -21.11 13.19 -8.19
C ASN A 201 -22.50 13.83 -8.35
N THR A 202 -22.63 15.13 -8.05
CA THR A 202 -23.87 15.88 -8.26
C THR A 202 -24.20 16.00 -9.75
N ILE A 203 -23.21 16.28 -10.60
CA ILE A 203 -23.41 16.38 -12.06
C ILE A 203 -23.74 14.99 -12.64
N LEU A 204 -23.02 13.94 -12.27
CA LEU A 204 -23.29 12.58 -12.71
C LEU A 204 -24.70 12.11 -12.30
N SER A 205 -25.14 12.45 -11.08
CA SER A 205 -26.51 12.17 -10.61
C SER A 205 -27.57 12.94 -11.42
N ALA A 206 -27.30 14.21 -11.76
CA ALA A 206 -28.22 15.04 -12.57
C ALA A 206 -28.41 14.54 -14.00
N ILE A 207 -27.39 13.89 -14.58
CA ILE A 207 -27.45 13.27 -15.91
C ILE A 207 -27.82 11.78 -15.86
N GLY A 208 -28.27 11.27 -14.69
CA GLY A 208 -28.77 9.91 -14.54
C GLY A 208 -27.68 8.82 -14.41
N ILE A 209 -26.43 9.19 -14.21
CA ILE A 209 -25.31 8.26 -14.01
C ILE A 209 -25.01 8.16 -12.51
N ARG A 210 -25.15 6.96 -11.93
CA ARG A 210 -24.72 6.70 -10.55
C ARG A 210 -23.23 6.39 -10.52
N ALA A 211 -22.46 7.10 -9.67
CA ALA A 211 -21.09 6.77 -9.40
C ALA A 211 -21.04 5.49 -8.55
N GLY A 212 -20.59 4.39 -9.15
CA GLY A 212 -20.22 3.13 -8.47
C GLY A 212 -21.36 2.15 -8.27
N GLU A 213 -21.61 1.30 -9.21
CA GLU A 213 -21.82 -0.14 -9.00
C GLU A 213 -20.67 -0.87 -9.68
#